data_d5faa40031f0dd862c2803ad737ea9c7
#
_entry.id   d5faa40031f0dd862c2803ad737ea9c7
#
_cell.length_a   1.000
_cell.length_b   1.000
_cell.length_c   1.000
_cell.angle_alpha   90.00
_cell.angle_beta   90.00
_cell.angle_gamma   90.00
#
_symmetry.space_group_name_H-M   'P 1'
#
loop_
_entity.id
_entity.type
_entity.pdbx_description
1 polymer ?
#
loop_
_entity_poly.entity_id
_entity_poly.type
_entity_poly.pdbx_seq_one_letter_code
_entity_poly.pdbx_strand_id
1 'polypeptide(L)'
;VSRIIKLNDTYKEEILKDFGDMLSKAKAEDGKISYTKILNYVNRKAKLCFTELAWTKMQALIRDFSTEVGWHGVAKRSEDPDKDEYIIEDILVYPQVVDGTNVNTNQQAYNQWLFSDELDPVFNHIRFHGHSHVNMSTSPSSVDTSHWGGILETLLDDMFYIFAIWNKRNEKTIKIYDLKKNILFETSDITVEIIADDTTEKFMEKAKSMVVERPPVATSYKSSAYQKGTSKPPASPVVPVKSAADKKSGKDKKRKGKRVVTNKQMSIYNDGLGGW
;
A
#
# COMPACT_ATOMS: atom_id res chain seq x y z
N VAL A 1 -3.05 14.18 2.86
CA VAL A 1 -3.35 15.03 4.01
C VAL A 1 -3.88 14.14 5.11
N SER A 2 -3.15 14.07 6.23
CA SER A 2 -3.55 13.29 7.40
C SER A 2 -4.94 13.72 7.90
N ARG A 3 -5.74 12.75 8.38
CA ARG A 3 -7.14 12.96 8.78
C ARG A 3 -7.37 12.57 10.22
N ILE A 4 -8.36 13.19 10.85
CA ILE A 4 -8.88 12.73 12.12
C ILE A 4 -9.71 11.46 11.89
N ILE A 5 -9.52 10.43 12.73
CA ILE A 5 -10.21 9.14 12.59
C ILE A 5 -11.64 9.24 13.11
N LYS A 6 -11.82 9.78 14.32
CA LYS A 6 -13.12 9.86 14.97
C LYS A 6 -13.27 11.15 15.78
N LEU A 7 -14.51 11.58 15.95
CA LEU A 7 -14.86 12.66 16.85
C LEU A 7 -14.83 12.12 18.29
N ASN A 8 -13.67 12.21 18.95
CA ASN A 8 -13.53 11.89 20.36
C ASN A 8 -14.13 13.00 21.24
N ASP A 9 -14.18 12.78 22.54
CA ASP A 9 -14.84 13.71 23.46
C ASP A 9 -14.15 15.08 23.50
N THR A 10 -12.83 15.14 23.36
CA THR A 10 -12.08 16.40 23.24
C THR A 10 -12.55 17.22 22.04
N TYR A 11 -12.73 16.58 20.87
CA TYR A 11 -13.26 17.25 19.70
C TYR A 11 -14.73 17.66 19.84
N LYS A 12 -15.56 16.84 20.51
CA LYS A 12 -16.95 17.19 20.79
C LYS A 12 -17.02 18.42 21.69
N GLU A 13 -16.21 18.48 22.73
CA GLU A 13 -16.13 19.64 23.62
C GLU A 13 -15.68 20.89 22.88
N GLU A 14 -14.64 20.78 22.00
CA GLU A 14 -14.20 21.90 21.18
C GLU A 14 -15.31 22.39 20.23
N ILE A 15 -16.02 21.47 19.57
CA ILE A 15 -17.16 21.81 18.68
C ILE A 15 -18.27 22.51 19.46
N LEU A 16 -18.63 22.00 20.65
CA LEU A 16 -19.67 22.60 21.49
C LEU A 16 -19.28 23.99 21.96
N LYS A 17 -18.02 24.19 22.33
CA LYS A 17 -17.48 25.50 22.68
C LYS A 17 -17.56 26.48 21.51
N ASP A 18 -17.04 26.10 20.35
CA ASP A 18 -17.07 26.94 19.15
C ASP A 18 -18.50 27.29 18.72
N PHE A 19 -19.42 26.31 18.82
CA PHE A 19 -20.82 26.51 18.55
C PHE A 19 -21.45 27.50 19.54
N GLY A 20 -21.14 27.37 20.84
CA GLY A 20 -21.58 28.31 21.86
C GLY A 20 -21.08 29.73 21.63
N ASP A 21 -19.80 29.88 21.28
CA ASP A 21 -19.18 31.16 20.94
C ASP A 21 -19.83 31.78 19.68
N MET A 22 -20.17 30.98 18.69
CA MET A 22 -20.90 31.41 17.49
C MET A 22 -22.30 31.88 17.86
N LEU A 23 -23.05 31.10 18.66
CA LEU A 23 -24.40 31.48 19.09
C LEU A 23 -24.44 32.80 19.86
N SER A 24 -23.45 33.05 20.71
CA SER A 24 -23.37 34.30 21.50
C SER A 24 -23.20 35.54 20.61
N LYS A 25 -22.67 35.39 19.40
CA LYS A 25 -22.42 36.47 18.42
C LYS A 25 -23.42 36.48 17.27
N ALA A 26 -24.24 35.43 17.15
CA ALA A 26 -25.16 35.30 16.04
C ALA A 26 -26.32 36.31 16.14
N LYS A 27 -26.59 36.99 15.04
CA LYS A 27 -27.86 37.68 14.84
C LYS A 27 -28.77 36.71 14.09
N ALA A 28 -29.98 36.51 14.57
CA ALA A 28 -30.97 35.72 13.86
C ALA A 28 -31.41 36.49 12.61
N GLU A 29 -30.91 36.08 11.46
CA GLU A 29 -31.39 36.53 10.15
C GLU A 29 -32.28 35.42 9.58
N ASP A 30 -33.47 35.77 9.15
CA ASP A 30 -34.47 34.86 8.55
C ASP A 30 -34.84 33.61 9.38
N GLY A 31 -34.68 33.67 10.72
CA GLY A 31 -35.03 32.56 11.60
C GLY A 31 -34.18 31.31 11.45
N LYS A 32 -33.03 31.42 10.77
CA LYS A 32 -32.11 30.29 10.52
C LYS A 32 -30.73 30.59 11.01
N ILE A 33 -30.15 29.62 11.72
CA ILE A 33 -28.73 29.61 12.15
C ILE A 33 -28.09 28.43 11.51
N SER A 34 -26.91 28.62 10.88
CA SER A 34 -26.07 27.55 10.36
C SER A 34 -24.67 27.59 11.01
N TYR A 35 -24.15 26.41 11.33
CA TYR A 35 -22.79 26.25 11.85
C TYR A 35 -22.04 25.25 10.98
N THR A 36 -20.81 25.59 10.63
CA THR A 36 -19.91 24.69 9.88
C THR A 36 -18.55 24.71 10.56
N LYS A 37 -18.13 23.57 11.08
CA LYS A 37 -16.75 23.35 11.55
C LYS A 37 -16.00 22.54 10.50
N ILE A 38 -14.95 23.12 9.95
CA ILE A 38 -14.01 22.37 9.15
C ILE A 38 -13.09 21.63 10.15
N LEU A 39 -13.17 20.31 10.14
CA LEU A 39 -12.23 19.48 10.90
C LEU A 39 -10.86 19.71 10.27
N ASN A 40 -9.98 20.37 10.99
CA ASN A 40 -8.66 20.70 10.51
C ASN A 40 -7.93 19.42 10.15
N TYR A 41 -7.57 19.29 8.87
CA TYR A 41 -6.58 18.31 8.46
C TYR A 41 -5.26 18.69 9.14
N VAL A 42 -4.81 17.82 10.01
CA VAL A 42 -3.50 18.00 10.63
C VAL A 42 -2.49 17.76 9.52
N ASN A 43 -1.70 18.76 9.12
CA ASN A 43 -0.64 18.58 8.13
C ASN A 43 0.58 17.92 8.78
N ARG A 44 0.36 16.70 9.30
CA ARG A 44 1.41 15.87 9.91
C ARG A 44 1.91 14.87 8.89
N LYS A 45 3.17 14.50 9.02
CA LYS A 45 3.82 13.47 8.20
C LYS A 45 4.30 12.35 9.11
N ALA A 46 4.19 11.14 8.63
CA ALA A 46 4.66 9.96 9.34
C ALA A 46 5.87 9.34 8.64
N LYS A 47 6.68 8.64 9.41
CA LYS A 47 7.72 7.74 8.91
C LYS A 47 7.32 6.30 9.17
N LEU A 48 7.43 5.48 8.15
CA LEU A 48 7.33 4.03 8.25
C LEU A 48 8.71 3.44 8.00
N CYS A 49 9.34 3.01 9.08
CA CYS A 49 10.69 2.49 9.07
C CYS A 49 10.66 0.96 9.08
N PHE A 50 11.46 0.33 8.25
CA PHE A 50 11.66 -1.12 8.26
C PHE A 50 13.06 -1.43 8.75
N THR A 51 13.23 -2.44 9.59
CA THR A 51 14.54 -3.06 9.76
C THR A 51 14.98 -3.68 8.43
N GLU A 52 16.29 -3.83 8.18
CA GLU A 52 16.79 -4.47 6.96
C GLU A 52 16.24 -5.88 6.78
N LEU A 53 16.10 -6.62 7.87
CA LEU A 53 15.53 -7.97 7.86
C LEU A 53 14.07 -7.97 7.43
N ALA A 54 13.24 -7.09 8.04
CA ALA A 54 11.82 -6.98 7.70
C ALA A 54 11.63 -6.55 6.24
N TRP A 55 12.42 -5.57 5.78
CA TRP A 55 12.40 -5.12 4.40
C TRP A 55 12.77 -6.25 3.43
N THR A 56 13.85 -6.98 3.72
CA THR A 56 14.33 -8.08 2.88
C THR A 56 13.29 -9.20 2.78
N LYS A 57 12.69 -9.59 3.91
CA LYS A 57 11.62 -10.60 3.94
C LYS A 57 10.43 -10.17 3.08
N MET A 58 9.94 -8.93 3.27
CA MET A 58 8.81 -8.40 2.51
C MET A 58 9.12 -8.35 1.00
N GLN A 59 10.29 -7.83 0.61
CA GLN A 59 10.69 -7.77 -0.78
C GLN A 59 10.84 -9.15 -1.42
N ALA A 60 11.32 -10.16 -0.68
CA ALA A 60 11.37 -11.53 -1.14
C ALA A 60 9.99 -12.09 -1.44
N LEU A 61 9.00 -11.85 -0.56
CA LEU A 61 7.61 -12.26 -0.79
C LEU A 61 7.05 -11.62 -2.07
N ILE A 62 7.23 -10.30 -2.24
CA ILE A 62 6.73 -9.58 -3.41
C ILE A 62 7.39 -10.09 -4.71
N ARG A 63 8.70 -10.38 -4.68
CA ARG A 63 9.48 -10.78 -5.85
C ARG A 63 9.19 -12.22 -6.27
N ASP A 64 9.20 -13.15 -5.31
CA ASP A 64 9.32 -14.58 -5.60
C ASP A 64 7.96 -15.23 -5.88
N PHE A 65 6.85 -14.65 -5.39
CA PHE A 65 5.51 -15.15 -5.72
C PHE A 65 4.97 -14.50 -7.01
N SER A 66 4.34 -15.32 -7.85
CA SER A 66 3.66 -14.88 -9.08
C SER A 66 2.16 -14.60 -8.86
N THR A 67 1.66 -14.89 -7.67
CA THR A 67 0.30 -14.67 -7.18
C THR A 67 0.32 -13.65 -6.06
N GLU A 68 -0.83 -13.15 -5.65
CA GLU A 68 -0.95 -12.34 -4.46
C GLU A 68 -0.54 -13.14 -3.23
N VAL A 69 0.22 -12.53 -2.35
CA VAL A 69 0.64 -13.11 -1.08
C VAL A 69 0.43 -12.10 0.03
N GLY A 70 -0.15 -12.56 1.15
CA GLY A 70 -0.38 -11.76 2.34
C GLY A 70 0.67 -12.03 3.42
N TRP A 71 0.88 -11.05 4.28
CA TRP A 71 1.77 -11.15 5.44
C TRP A 71 1.30 -10.28 6.58
N HIS A 72 1.74 -10.60 7.78
CA HIS A 72 1.67 -9.73 8.93
C HIS A 72 3.04 -9.14 9.24
N GLY A 73 3.09 -8.14 10.09
CA GLY A 73 4.34 -7.59 10.58
C GLY A 73 4.27 -7.22 12.04
N VAL A 74 5.40 -7.47 12.71
CA VAL A 74 5.65 -7.02 14.06
C VAL A 74 6.04 -5.56 13.98
N ALA A 75 5.28 -4.69 14.65
CA ALA A 75 5.50 -3.25 14.55
C ALA A 75 5.32 -2.56 15.90
N LYS A 76 6.07 -1.47 16.07
CA LYS A 76 5.97 -0.58 17.22
C LYS A 76 5.98 0.88 16.82
N ARG A 77 5.50 1.76 17.71
CA ARG A 77 5.74 3.20 17.60
C ARG A 77 7.18 3.52 18.04
N SER A 78 7.70 4.63 17.55
CA SER A 78 8.89 5.26 18.17
C SER A 78 8.66 5.49 19.66
N GLU A 79 9.73 5.39 20.44
CA GLU A 79 9.70 5.71 21.88
C GLU A 79 9.46 7.20 22.12
N ASP A 80 9.80 8.05 21.17
CA ASP A 80 9.53 9.48 21.19
C ASP A 80 8.06 9.75 20.84
N PRO A 81 7.22 10.17 21.80
CA PRO A 81 5.79 10.38 21.58
C PRO A 81 5.47 11.50 20.59
N ASP A 82 6.39 12.43 20.41
CA ASP A 82 6.21 13.59 19.52
C ASP A 82 6.49 13.23 18.06
N LYS A 83 7.11 12.07 17.80
CA LYS A 83 7.34 11.58 16.46
C LYS A 83 6.19 10.70 15.96
N ASP A 84 5.81 10.90 14.72
CA ASP A 84 4.92 10.01 13.99
C ASP A 84 5.76 8.99 13.22
N GLU A 85 6.42 8.11 13.98
CA GLU A 85 7.34 7.12 13.44
C GLU A 85 6.92 5.73 13.90
N TYR A 86 6.83 4.82 12.94
CA TYR A 86 6.38 3.44 13.12
C TYR A 86 7.45 2.52 12.55
N ILE A 87 7.87 1.53 13.34
CA ILE A 87 8.98 0.65 13.00
C ILE A 87 8.44 -0.75 12.78
N ILE A 88 8.66 -1.32 11.59
CA ILE A 88 8.40 -2.71 11.28
C ILE A 88 9.66 -3.50 11.61
N GLU A 89 9.59 -4.33 12.63
CA GLU A 89 10.73 -5.09 13.15
C GLU A 89 10.89 -6.43 12.44
N ASP A 90 9.77 -7.06 12.08
CA ASP A 90 9.77 -8.34 11.37
C ASP A 90 8.53 -8.53 10.49
N ILE A 91 8.64 -9.45 9.53
CA ILE A 91 7.55 -9.89 8.64
C ILE A 91 7.26 -11.37 8.91
N LEU A 92 5.99 -11.67 9.10
CA LEU A 92 5.44 -12.95 9.43
C LEU A 92 4.52 -13.43 8.29
N VAL A 93 4.70 -14.66 7.83
CA VAL A 93 3.84 -15.28 6.81
C VAL A 93 2.94 -16.29 7.49
N TYR A 94 1.65 -16.16 7.25
CA TYR A 94 0.62 -17.05 7.77
C TYR A 94 0.21 -18.12 6.75
N PRO A 95 -0.36 -19.25 7.18
CA PRO A 95 -0.91 -20.26 6.28
C PRO A 95 -2.00 -19.68 5.37
N GLN A 96 -1.81 -19.75 4.06
CA GLN A 96 -2.70 -19.18 3.07
C GLN A 96 -2.70 -20.00 1.78
N VAL A 97 -3.80 -19.98 1.06
CA VAL A 97 -3.93 -20.53 -0.28
C VAL A 97 -4.14 -19.36 -1.22
N VAL A 98 -3.24 -19.19 -2.16
CA VAL A 98 -3.23 -18.03 -3.06
C VAL A 98 -3.53 -18.45 -4.48
N ASP A 99 -4.33 -17.66 -5.16
CA ASP A 99 -4.57 -17.74 -6.60
C ASP A 99 -4.19 -16.41 -7.27
N GLY A 100 -4.49 -16.26 -8.55
CA GLY A 100 -4.01 -15.10 -9.33
C GLY A 100 -4.40 -13.73 -8.76
N THR A 101 -5.48 -13.64 -7.98
CA THR A 101 -6.07 -12.37 -7.51
C THR A 101 -6.64 -12.43 -6.10
N ASN A 102 -6.44 -13.53 -5.39
CA ASN A 102 -7.03 -13.69 -4.06
C ASN A 102 -6.06 -14.41 -3.12
N VAL A 103 -6.08 -13.96 -1.87
CA VAL A 103 -5.47 -14.64 -0.74
C VAL A 103 -6.59 -15.27 0.08
N ASN A 104 -6.64 -16.59 0.11
CA ASN A 104 -7.62 -17.34 0.88
C ASN A 104 -6.94 -17.95 2.11
N THR A 105 -7.54 -17.76 3.26
CA THR A 105 -7.01 -18.25 4.52
C THR A 105 -7.90 -19.38 5.05
N ASN A 106 -7.30 -20.53 5.35
CA ASN A 106 -7.99 -21.54 6.13
C ASN A 106 -8.02 -21.06 7.59
N GLN A 107 -9.21 -20.71 8.09
CA GLN A 107 -9.38 -20.12 9.42
C GLN A 107 -8.78 -20.98 10.53
N GLN A 108 -8.94 -22.29 10.46
CA GLN A 108 -8.39 -23.18 11.48
C GLN A 108 -6.86 -23.18 11.48
N ALA A 109 -6.24 -23.29 10.30
CA ALA A 109 -4.78 -23.26 10.17
C ALA A 109 -4.22 -21.89 10.56
N TYR A 110 -4.92 -20.81 10.21
CA TYR A 110 -4.55 -19.46 10.60
C TYR A 110 -4.60 -19.27 12.13
N ASN A 111 -5.68 -19.73 12.79
CA ASN A 111 -5.80 -19.64 14.24
C ASN A 111 -4.73 -20.48 14.95
N GLN A 112 -4.46 -21.70 14.46
CA GLN A 112 -3.39 -22.51 15.02
C GLN A 112 -2.02 -21.86 14.90
N TRP A 113 -1.75 -21.19 13.78
CA TRP A 113 -0.54 -20.43 13.57
C TRP A 113 -0.49 -19.19 14.48
N LEU A 114 -1.58 -18.41 14.53
CA LEU A 114 -1.64 -17.15 15.28
C LEU A 114 -1.46 -17.36 16.79
N PHE A 115 -1.97 -18.47 17.32
CA PHE A 115 -1.87 -18.83 18.75
C PHE A 115 -0.79 -19.88 19.01
N SER A 116 0.22 -19.97 18.17
CA SER A 116 1.37 -20.85 18.39
C SER A 116 2.33 -20.23 19.40
N ASP A 117 3.05 -21.10 20.13
CA ASP A 117 4.08 -20.68 21.08
C ASP A 117 5.18 -19.83 20.43
N GLU A 118 5.41 -20.00 19.13
CA GLU A 118 6.37 -19.22 18.36
C GLU A 118 5.97 -17.73 18.27
N LEU A 119 4.67 -17.45 18.16
CA LEU A 119 4.18 -16.07 18.01
C LEU A 119 3.82 -15.42 19.34
N ASP A 120 3.71 -16.18 20.42
CA ASP A 120 3.31 -15.65 21.73
C ASP A 120 4.14 -14.41 22.16
N PRO A 121 5.46 -14.38 22.01
CA PRO A 121 6.27 -13.21 22.39
C PRO A 121 5.97 -11.94 21.59
N VAL A 122 5.46 -12.07 20.36
CA VAL A 122 5.24 -10.95 19.43
C VAL A 122 3.78 -10.69 19.12
N PHE A 123 2.87 -11.52 19.61
CA PHE A 123 1.43 -11.47 19.33
C PHE A 123 0.85 -10.06 19.50
N ASN A 124 1.13 -9.42 20.62
CA ASN A 124 0.64 -8.07 20.93
C ASN A 124 1.29 -6.97 20.06
N HIS A 125 2.30 -7.30 19.29
CA HIS A 125 3.02 -6.39 18.39
C HIS A 125 2.72 -6.64 16.92
N ILE A 126 1.82 -7.57 16.59
CA ILE A 126 1.32 -7.75 15.23
C ILE A 126 0.40 -6.58 14.90
N ARG A 127 0.96 -5.54 14.26
CA ARG A 127 0.29 -4.26 13.97
C ARG A 127 0.41 -3.83 12.51
N PHE A 128 0.84 -4.73 11.66
CA PHE A 128 0.99 -4.50 10.23
C PHE A 128 0.37 -5.65 9.45
N HIS A 129 -0.48 -5.34 8.50
CA HIS A 129 -1.01 -6.27 7.51
C HIS A 129 -0.67 -5.75 6.12
N GLY A 130 -0.05 -6.59 5.32
CA GLY A 130 0.29 -6.27 3.95
C GLY A 130 -0.02 -7.42 3.01
N HIS A 131 -0.20 -7.08 1.73
CA HIS A 131 -0.25 -8.06 0.66
C HIS A 131 0.28 -7.48 -0.65
N SER A 132 0.61 -8.38 -1.59
CA SER A 132 1.10 -7.99 -2.90
C SER A 132 -0.01 -8.00 -3.94
N HIS A 133 -0.04 -6.99 -4.80
CA HIS A 133 -0.87 -6.95 -6.01
C HIS A 133 -0.09 -7.35 -7.27
N VAL A 134 0.98 -8.12 -7.12
CA VAL A 134 1.87 -8.59 -8.20
C VAL A 134 2.24 -7.47 -9.18
N ASN A 135 1.54 -7.35 -10.30
CA ASN A 135 1.75 -6.31 -11.32
C ASN A 135 0.55 -5.36 -11.48
N MET A 136 -0.48 -5.51 -10.64
CA MET A 136 -1.69 -4.66 -10.68
C MET A 136 -1.48 -3.33 -9.95
N SER A 137 -2.47 -2.46 -10.05
CA SER A 137 -2.54 -1.24 -9.23
C SER A 137 -2.61 -1.59 -7.75
N THR A 138 -1.99 -0.76 -6.91
CA THR A 138 -2.04 -0.91 -5.46
C THR A 138 -3.27 -0.28 -4.81
N SER A 139 -4.28 0.10 -5.61
CA SER A 139 -5.55 0.58 -5.08
C SER A 139 -6.27 -0.54 -4.34
N PRO A 140 -6.73 -0.32 -3.09
CA PRO A 140 -7.45 -1.32 -2.34
C PRO A 140 -8.75 -1.73 -3.05
N SER A 141 -9.04 -3.01 -3.06
CA SER A 141 -10.33 -3.56 -3.49
C SER A 141 -11.42 -3.36 -2.42
N SER A 142 -12.66 -3.72 -2.74
CA SER A 142 -13.74 -3.73 -1.75
C SER A 142 -13.52 -4.80 -0.67
N VAL A 143 -12.86 -5.90 -1.02
CA VAL A 143 -12.51 -6.97 -0.08
C VAL A 143 -11.46 -6.46 0.91
N ASP A 144 -10.40 -5.78 0.41
CA ASP A 144 -9.37 -5.19 1.26
C ASP A 144 -9.96 -4.20 2.25
N THR A 145 -10.80 -3.28 1.76
CA THR A 145 -11.41 -2.25 2.61
C THR A 145 -12.35 -2.84 3.66
N SER A 146 -13.09 -3.90 3.34
CA SER A 146 -13.94 -4.61 4.30
C SER A 146 -13.09 -5.33 5.36
N HIS A 147 -12.03 -6.00 4.95
CA HIS A 147 -11.10 -6.66 5.87
C HIS A 147 -10.41 -5.67 6.80
N TRP A 148 -9.95 -4.54 6.28
CA TRP A 148 -9.37 -3.48 7.10
C TRP A 148 -10.37 -2.92 8.11
N GLY A 149 -11.63 -2.72 7.68
CA GLY A 149 -12.72 -2.29 8.55
C GLY A 149 -12.91 -3.25 9.73
N GLY A 150 -12.98 -4.57 9.46
CA GLY A 150 -13.11 -5.58 10.49
C GLY A 150 -11.96 -5.57 11.50
N ILE A 151 -10.71 -5.40 11.05
CA ILE A 151 -9.57 -5.26 11.97
C ILE A 151 -9.70 -3.98 12.81
N LEU A 152 -10.03 -2.84 12.20
CA LEU A 152 -10.13 -1.56 12.89
C LEU A 152 -11.22 -1.57 13.98
N GLU A 153 -12.30 -2.31 13.79
CA GLU A 153 -13.37 -2.47 14.80
C GLU A 153 -12.92 -3.21 16.06
N THR A 154 -11.85 -4.01 15.97
CA THR A 154 -11.30 -4.77 17.10
C THR A 154 -10.23 -4.03 17.89
N LEU A 155 -9.75 -2.89 17.39
CA LEU A 155 -8.64 -2.17 18.00
C LEU A 155 -9.09 -1.36 19.21
N LEU A 156 -8.28 -1.37 20.27
CA LEU A 156 -8.45 -0.50 21.42
C LEU A 156 -7.96 0.93 21.09
N ASP A 157 -8.43 1.90 21.85
CA ASP A 157 -8.18 3.32 21.61
C ASP A 157 -6.72 3.76 21.76
N ASP A 158 -5.88 2.95 22.38
CA ASP A 158 -4.44 3.19 22.52
C ASP A 158 -3.59 2.52 21.43
N MET A 159 -4.24 1.76 20.54
CA MET A 159 -3.56 0.99 19.49
C MET A 159 -3.32 1.81 18.22
N PHE A 160 -2.47 1.27 17.37
CA PHE A 160 -2.33 1.64 15.96
C PHE A 160 -2.34 0.40 15.11
N TYR A 161 -2.63 0.57 13.82
CA TYR A 161 -2.52 -0.50 12.84
C TYR A 161 -2.12 0.05 11.48
N ILE A 162 -1.33 -0.73 10.75
CA ILE A 162 -0.78 -0.36 9.45
C ILE A 162 -1.31 -1.33 8.41
N PHE A 163 -1.84 -0.80 7.31
CA PHE A 163 -2.23 -1.56 6.14
C PHE A 163 -1.38 -1.15 4.96
N ALA A 164 -0.94 -2.11 4.17
CA ALA A 164 -0.15 -1.82 3.00
C ALA A 164 -0.42 -2.79 1.84
N ILE A 165 -0.45 -2.25 0.64
CA ILE A 165 -0.48 -2.99 -0.61
C ILE A 165 0.78 -2.60 -1.39
N TRP A 166 1.52 -3.60 -1.84
CA TRP A 166 2.72 -3.41 -2.67
C TRP A 166 2.62 -4.16 -3.98
N ASN A 167 3.31 -3.71 -5.02
CA ASN A 167 3.45 -4.47 -6.26
C ASN A 167 4.92 -4.61 -6.68
N LYS A 168 5.18 -5.41 -7.70
CA LYS A 168 6.55 -5.66 -8.22
C LYS A 168 7.20 -4.44 -8.85
N ARG A 169 6.44 -3.37 -9.14
CA ARG A 169 6.97 -2.09 -9.63
C ARG A 169 7.34 -1.14 -8.49
N ASN A 170 7.30 -1.63 -7.24
CA ASN A 170 7.52 -0.84 -6.02
C ASN A 170 6.50 0.30 -5.83
N GLU A 171 5.36 0.24 -6.51
CA GLU A 171 4.22 1.08 -6.18
C GLU A 171 3.60 0.58 -4.89
N LYS A 172 3.03 1.48 -4.12
CA LYS A 172 2.48 1.14 -2.81
C LYS A 172 1.30 2.01 -2.44
N THR A 173 0.40 1.44 -1.68
CA THR A 173 -0.65 2.15 -0.93
C THR A 173 -0.48 1.78 0.53
N ILE A 174 -0.32 2.78 1.38
CA ILE A 174 -0.11 2.59 2.82
C ILE A 174 -1.10 3.45 3.57
N LYS A 175 -1.69 2.89 4.63
CA LYS A 175 -2.50 3.62 5.61
C LYS A 175 -2.05 3.26 7.01
N ILE A 176 -1.86 4.27 7.85
CA ILE A 176 -1.54 4.11 9.26
C ILE A 176 -2.69 4.73 10.06
N TYR A 177 -3.41 3.89 10.79
CA TYR A 177 -4.43 4.31 11.74
C TYR A 177 -3.81 4.32 13.13
N ASP A 178 -3.65 5.49 13.72
CA ASP A 178 -3.21 5.63 15.10
C ASP A 178 -4.37 6.16 15.95
N LEU A 179 -5.02 5.24 16.68
CA LEU A 179 -6.21 5.57 17.48
C LEU A 179 -5.85 6.41 18.68
N LYS A 180 -4.68 6.17 19.30
CA LYS A 180 -4.20 6.99 20.43
C LYS A 180 -3.98 8.43 20.05
N LYS A 181 -3.40 8.67 18.86
CA LYS A 181 -3.16 10.01 18.32
C LYS A 181 -4.38 10.55 17.55
N ASN A 182 -5.41 9.72 17.37
CA ASN A 182 -6.62 10.01 16.60
C ASN A 182 -6.33 10.51 15.18
N ILE A 183 -5.39 9.88 14.49
CA ILE A 183 -4.91 10.32 13.18
C ILE A 183 -4.78 9.16 12.19
N LEU A 184 -5.23 9.40 10.96
CA LEU A 184 -5.00 8.55 9.80
C LEU A 184 -3.95 9.22 8.90
N PHE A 185 -2.87 8.53 8.63
CA PHE A 185 -1.92 8.88 7.58
C PHE A 185 -2.21 8.06 6.32
N GLU A 186 -2.26 8.72 5.19
CA GLU A 186 -2.36 8.09 3.87
C GLU A 186 -0.99 8.09 3.18
N THR A 187 -0.85 7.35 2.10
CA THR A 187 0.43 7.15 1.38
C THR A 187 1.20 8.45 1.11
N SER A 188 0.50 9.54 0.78
CA SER A 188 1.11 10.84 0.51
C SER A 188 1.70 11.53 1.75
N ASP A 189 1.34 11.05 2.93
CA ASP A 189 1.79 11.58 4.23
C ASP A 189 2.88 10.73 4.86
N ILE A 190 3.23 9.59 4.23
CA ILE A 190 4.13 8.59 4.78
C ILE A 190 5.40 8.53 3.97
N THR A 191 6.53 8.71 4.65
CA THR A 191 7.86 8.41 4.11
C THR A 191 8.28 7.02 4.56
N VAL A 192 8.71 6.18 3.62
CA VAL A 192 9.22 4.83 3.92
C VAL A 192 10.74 4.89 3.98
N GLU A 193 11.31 4.42 5.07
CA GLU A 193 12.75 4.39 5.32
C GLU A 193 13.18 2.98 5.73
N ILE A 194 14.43 2.63 5.48
CA ILE A 194 15.05 1.39 5.95
C ILE A 194 16.08 1.77 6.99
N ILE A 195 15.97 1.18 8.17
CA ILE A 195 16.94 1.36 9.24
C ILE A 195 18.08 0.39 8.95
N ALA A 196 19.24 0.94 8.59
CA ALA A 196 20.45 0.16 8.41
C ALA A 196 20.91 -0.44 9.75
N ASP A 197 21.44 -1.66 9.71
CA ASP A 197 22.12 -2.21 10.85
C ASP A 197 23.56 -1.67 10.94
N ASP A 198 24.20 -1.85 12.10
CA ASP A 198 25.58 -1.38 12.34
C ASP A 198 26.57 -1.92 11.31
N THR A 199 26.32 -3.07 10.73
CA THR A 199 27.20 -3.72 9.74
C THR A 199 27.11 -2.99 8.41
N THR A 200 25.90 -2.70 7.97
CA THR A 200 25.63 -1.92 6.75
C THR A 200 26.13 -0.50 6.87
N GLU A 201 25.96 0.16 8.02
CA GLU A 201 26.48 1.50 8.26
C GLU A 201 28.03 1.53 8.12
N LYS A 202 28.75 0.62 8.80
CA LYS A 202 30.21 0.52 8.70
C LYS A 202 30.67 0.21 7.27
N PHE A 203 29.94 -0.66 6.57
CA PHE A 203 30.21 -0.95 5.16
C PHE A 203 30.04 0.31 4.30
N MET A 204 28.97 1.07 4.49
CA MET A 204 28.71 2.29 3.73
C MET A 204 29.72 3.41 4.02
N GLU A 205 30.15 3.56 5.26
CA GLU A 205 31.25 4.45 5.62
C GLU A 205 32.53 4.11 4.86
N LYS A 206 32.88 2.82 4.85
CA LYS A 206 34.03 2.33 4.10
C LYS A 206 33.86 2.53 2.59
N ALA A 207 32.69 2.22 2.05
CA ALA A 207 32.39 2.41 0.62
C ALA A 207 32.51 3.88 0.21
N LYS A 208 31.96 4.82 1.00
CA LYS A 208 32.09 6.26 0.76
C LYS A 208 33.54 6.75 0.76
N SER A 209 34.41 6.13 1.56
CA SER A 209 35.83 6.46 1.57
C SER A 209 36.60 5.94 0.34
N MET A 210 36.04 4.91 -0.33
CA MET A 210 36.69 4.25 -1.46
C MET A 210 36.10 4.62 -2.83
N VAL A 211 34.85 5.10 -2.88
CA VAL A 211 34.16 5.48 -4.11
C VAL A 211 34.29 6.98 -4.33
N VAL A 212 34.95 7.35 -5.41
CA VAL A 212 35.06 8.76 -5.86
C VAL A 212 34.10 8.97 -7.02
N GLU A 213 33.05 9.75 -6.78
CA GLU A 213 32.13 10.13 -7.86
C GLU A 213 32.77 11.23 -8.72
N ARG A 214 32.93 10.97 -10.00
CA ARG A 214 33.32 12.01 -10.94
C ARG A 214 32.07 12.71 -11.48
N PRO A 215 32.07 14.04 -11.51
CA PRO A 215 30.97 14.75 -12.14
C PRO A 215 30.81 14.31 -13.60
N PRO A 216 29.57 14.19 -14.10
CA PRO A 216 29.35 13.80 -15.48
C PRO A 216 30.09 14.75 -16.39
N VAL A 217 30.95 14.19 -17.26
CA VAL A 217 31.64 14.98 -18.29
C VAL A 217 30.56 15.54 -19.20
N ALA A 218 30.41 16.85 -19.21
CA ALA A 218 29.53 17.51 -20.16
C ALA A 218 30.06 17.25 -21.58
N THR A 219 29.55 16.21 -22.21
CA THR A 219 29.77 15.98 -23.63
C THR A 219 29.04 17.09 -24.40
N SER A 220 29.75 18.17 -24.68
CA SER A 220 29.27 19.14 -25.66
C SER A 220 29.22 18.43 -27.00
N TYR A 221 28.06 17.88 -27.36
CA TYR A 221 27.80 17.53 -28.75
C TYR A 221 27.81 18.82 -29.56
N LYS A 222 28.96 19.15 -30.17
CA LYS A 222 28.97 20.09 -31.29
C LYS A 222 28.08 19.47 -32.36
N SER A 223 26.88 19.97 -32.51
CA SER A 223 26.05 19.68 -33.65
C SER A 223 26.83 20.17 -34.88
N SER A 224 27.49 19.25 -35.55
CA SER A 224 28.01 19.53 -36.90
C SER A 224 26.76 19.76 -37.76
N ALA A 225 26.63 21.02 -38.20
CA ALA A 225 25.62 21.40 -39.15
C ALA A 225 25.81 20.51 -40.41
N TYR A 226 24.86 19.63 -40.63
CA TYR A 226 24.77 18.83 -41.85
C TYR A 226 24.54 19.80 -43.02
N GLN A 227 25.57 20.04 -43.81
CA GLN A 227 25.40 20.67 -45.12
C GLN A 227 24.59 19.72 -46.00
N LYS A 228 23.49 20.23 -46.49
CA LYS A 228 22.56 19.57 -47.39
C LYS A 228 23.23 19.39 -48.73
N GLY A 229 23.95 18.28 -48.89
CA GLY A 229 24.46 17.83 -50.17
C GLY A 229 23.40 17.01 -50.89
N THR A 230 22.94 17.51 -52.04
CA THR A 230 22.06 16.82 -52.96
C THR A 230 22.81 15.66 -53.62
N SER A 231 22.58 14.43 -53.16
CA SER A 231 22.96 13.23 -53.92
C SER A 231 21.77 12.25 -53.90
N LYS A 232 21.34 11.88 -55.12
CA LYS A 232 20.29 10.88 -55.39
C LYS A 232 20.65 9.55 -54.72
N PRO A 233 19.66 8.84 -54.15
CA PRO A 233 19.89 7.50 -53.64
C PRO A 233 20.04 6.50 -54.78
N PRO A 234 20.93 5.51 -54.67
CA PRO A 234 21.01 4.41 -55.64
C PRO A 234 19.81 3.46 -55.49
N ALA A 235 19.33 2.97 -56.60
CA ALA A 235 18.21 2.06 -56.73
C ALA A 235 18.51 0.72 -56.01
N SER A 236 17.60 0.29 -55.13
CA SER A 236 17.64 -1.03 -54.51
C SER A 236 17.27 -2.13 -55.52
N PRO A 237 17.91 -3.30 -55.47
CA PRO A 237 17.55 -4.42 -56.36
C PRO A 237 16.23 -5.06 -55.90
N VAL A 238 15.35 -5.24 -56.89
CA VAL A 238 14.06 -5.91 -56.77
C VAL A 238 14.29 -7.42 -56.64
N VAL A 239 13.92 -8.03 -55.56
CA VAL A 239 13.84 -9.49 -55.41
C VAL A 239 12.40 -9.92 -55.67
N PRO A 240 12.14 -10.89 -56.60
CA PRO A 240 10.80 -11.28 -56.95
C PRO A 240 10.19 -12.20 -55.85
N VAL A 241 9.05 -11.78 -55.33
CA VAL A 241 8.22 -12.61 -54.44
C VAL A 241 7.39 -13.55 -55.30
N LYS A 242 7.58 -14.85 -55.12
CA LYS A 242 6.72 -15.88 -55.72
C LYS A 242 5.41 -15.94 -54.94
N SER A 243 4.31 -15.75 -55.67
CA SER A 243 2.96 -16.01 -55.22
C SER A 243 2.71 -17.52 -55.12
N ALA A 244 2.13 -17.97 -54.04
CA ALA A 244 1.46 -19.25 -53.98
C ALA A 244 0.02 -19.03 -53.44
N ALA A 245 -0.89 -19.37 -54.31
CA ALA A 245 -2.33 -19.25 -54.16
C ALA A 245 -2.97 -20.41 -53.38
N ASP A 246 -4.09 -20.09 -52.83
CA ASP A 246 -5.30 -20.97 -52.61
C ASP A 246 -5.23 -22.22 -51.73
N LYS A 247 -6.08 -22.22 -50.68
CA LYS A 247 -7.24 -23.10 -50.59
C LYS A 247 -8.04 -22.80 -49.32
N LYS A 248 -9.22 -22.27 -49.52
CA LYS A 248 -10.60 -22.63 -49.23
C LYS A 248 -10.90 -23.50 -48.01
N SER A 249 -11.84 -22.92 -47.23
CA SER A 249 -13.12 -23.48 -46.74
C SER A 249 -13.14 -24.26 -45.42
N GLY A 250 -14.04 -23.84 -44.57
CA GLY A 250 -14.55 -24.61 -43.43
C GLY A 250 -15.41 -23.73 -42.50
N LYS A 251 -16.71 -23.62 -42.88
CA LYS A 251 -17.78 -23.17 -41.97
C LYS A 251 -17.91 -24.13 -40.80
N ASP A 252 -18.19 -23.70 -39.59
CA ASP A 252 -19.46 -23.82 -38.89
C ASP A 252 -19.34 -23.78 -37.37
N LYS A 253 -20.36 -23.14 -36.85
CA LYS A 253 -21.14 -23.37 -35.63
C LYS A 253 -20.88 -22.56 -34.38
N LYS A 254 -21.78 -21.57 -34.26
CA LYS A 254 -22.28 -20.99 -33.02
C LYS A 254 -22.53 -22.02 -31.95
N ARG A 255 -22.02 -21.81 -30.73
CA ARG A 255 -22.71 -22.25 -29.52
C ARG A 255 -22.72 -21.12 -28.50
N LYS A 256 -23.91 -20.52 -28.33
CA LYS A 256 -24.30 -19.72 -27.20
C LYS A 256 -24.38 -20.63 -25.97
N GLY A 257 -23.53 -20.38 -24.99
CA GLY A 257 -23.66 -20.94 -23.65
C GLY A 257 -23.89 -19.79 -22.69
N LYS A 258 -25.13 -19.51 -22.32
CA LYS A 258 -25.49 -18.70 -21.16
C LYS A 258 -24.94 -19.40 -19.91
N ARG A 259 -23.99 -18.80 -19.24
CA ARG A 259 -23.60 -19.20 -17.88
C ARG A 259 -24.40 -18.35 -16.92
N VAL A 260 -25.36 -18.97 -16.27
CA VAL A 260 -26.08 -18.45 -15.11
C VAL A 260 -25.07 -18.40 -13.96
N VAL A 261 -24.74 -17.21 -13.47
CA VAL A 261 -23.98 -17.04 -12.25
C VAL A 261 -24.98 -17.08 -11.11
N THR A 262 -24.99 -18.19 -10.38
CA THR A 262 -25.72 -18.30 -9.12
C THR A 262 -24.94 -17.60 -8.03
N ASN A 263 -25.54 -16.56 -7.47
CA ASN A 263 -25.14 -15.91 -6.22
C ASN A 263 -25.17 -16.94 -5.07
N LYS A 264 -24.02 -17.51 -4.73
CA LYS A 264 -23.85 -18.29 -3.50
C LYS A 264 -22.38 -18.34 -3.07
N GLN A 265 -21.80 -17.18 -2.79
CA GLN A 265 -20.48 -17.07 -2.13
C GLN A 265 -20.33 -15.69 -1.47
N MET A 266 -21.28 -15.37 -0.59
CA MET A 266 -21.17 -14.21 0.29
C MET A 266 -21.59 -14.66 1.69
N SER A 267 -20.78 -15.47 2.36
CA SER A 267 -21.11 -15.87 3.73
C SER A 267 -19.94 -16.48 4.52
N ILE A 268 -18.69 -16.12 4.26
CA ILE A 268 -17.58 -16.75 4.99
C ILE A 268 -16.72 -15.72 5.79
N TYR A 269 -16.98 -14.43 5.66
CA TYR A 269 -16.17 -13.41 6.35
C TYR A 269 -16.79 -12.78 7.61
N ASN A 270 -18.04 -13.16 7.97
CA ASN A 270 -18.73 -12.45 9.06
C ASN A 270 -18.78 -13.18 10.42
N ASP A 271 -18.24 -14.41 10.54
CA ASP A 271 -18.41 -15.19 11.77
C ASP A 271 -17.11 -15.47 12.56
N GLY A 272 -16.01 -14.80 12.28
CA GLY A 272 -14.69 -15.12 12.86
C GLY A 272 -14.12 -14.19 13.92
N LEU A 273 -14.75 -13.06 14.24
CA LEU A 273 -14.22 -12.10 15.21
C LEU A 273 -15.15 -11.86 16.42
N GLY A 274 -16.06 -12.76 16.69
CA GLY A 274 -16.88 -12.73 17.89
C GLY A 274 -16.21 -13.51 19.01
N GLY A 275 -15.47 -12.84 19.88
CA GLY A 275 -15.01 -13.44 21.11
C GLY A 275 -13.64 -12.98 21.59
N TRP A 276 -13.58 -11.74 22.08
CA TRP A 276 -12.63 -11.31 23.14
C TRP A 276 -13.36 -10.41 24.10
#